data_40c9861053d3d3357d72d465e0a00927
#
_entry.id   40c9861053d3d3357d72d465e0a00927
#
_cell.length_a   1.000
_cell.length_b   1.000
_cell.length_c   1.000
_cell.angle_alpha   90.00
_cell.angle_beta   90.00
_cell.angle_gamma   90.00
#
_symmetry.space_group_name_H-M   'P 1'
#
loop_
_entity.id
_entity.type
_entity.pdbx_description
1 polymer ?
#
loop_
_entity_poly.entity_id
_entity_poly.type
_entity_poly.pdbx_seq_one_letter_code
_entity_poly.pdbx_strand_id
1 'polypeptide(L)'
;MKYIGAHVSASGGVEFAPVNAHEIGANAFALFTKNQRQWVSKPLTEDSIRLFKENCEKFGFAPEYILPHDSYLINLGHPEEEGLTKSRAAFLDEMQRCEQLGLKLLNFHLLERFKTMAVKDRAAYT
;
A
#
# COMPACT_ATOMS: atom_id res chain seq x y z
N MET A 1 12.30 7.78 20.97
CA MET A 1 10.93 7.24 20.97
C MET A 1 10.88 5.97 20.12
N LYS A 2 10.23 4.95 20.62
CA LYS A 2 9.98 3.75 19.82
C LYS A 2 8.68 3.90 19.03
N TYR A 3 8.70 3.50 17.77
CA TYR A 3 7.51 3.52 16.92
C TYR A 3 6.94 2.11 16.84
N ILE A 4 5.73 1.96 17.36
CA ILE A 4 5.00 0.69 17.36
C ILE A 4 3.68 0.94 16.67
N GLY A 5 3.39 0.10 15.68
CA GLY A 5 2.17 0.23 14.89
C GLY A 5 1.60 -1.12 14.49
N ALA A 6 0.52 -1.06 13.76
CA ALA A 6 -0.18 -2.22 13.24
C ALA A 6 -0.71 -1.92 11.86
N HIS A 7 -1.08 -2.98 11.14
CA HIS A 7 -1.85 -2.85 9.92
C HIS A 7 -3.29 -2.55 10.30
N VAL A 8 -3.78 -1.36 9.93
CA VAL A 8 -5.12 -0.92 10.32
C VAL A 8 -6.08 -0.93 9.14
N SER A 9 -7.37 -0.99 9.45
CA SER A 9 -8.42 -0.94 8.45
C SER A 9 -8.56 0.47 7.87
N ALA A 10 -8.76 0.53 6.56
CA ALA A 10 -9.18 1.74 5.84
C ALA A 10 -10.62 1.58 5.32
N SER A 11 -11.39 0.69 5.91
CA SER A 11 -12.79 0.48 5.54
C SER A 11 -13.60 1.76 5.69
N GLY A 12 -14.37 2.09 4.69
CA GLY A 12 -15.13 3.34 4.63
C GLY A 12 -14.37 4.52 4.02
N GLY A 13 -13.05 4.43 3.92
CA GLY A 13 -12.18 5.46 3.36
C GLY A 13 -10.82 5.48 4.03
N VAL A 14 -9.80 5.90 3.28
CA VAL A 14 -8.41 5.94 3.81
C VAL A 14 -8.28 6.87 5.01
N GLU A 15 -9.12 7.89 5.10
CA GLU A 15 -9.13 8.85 6.21
C GLU A 15 -9.40 8.22 7.57
N PHE A 16 -10.01 7.03 7.59
CA PHE A 16 -10.27 6.29 8.82
C PHE A 16 -9.04 5.51 9.33
N ALA A 17 -8.03 5.27 8.48
CA ALA A 17 -6.84 4.54 8.90
C ALA A 17 -6.09 5.22 10.05
N PRO A 18 -5.76 6.52 9.98
CA PRO A 18 -5.11 7.18 11.12
C PRO A 18 -5.99 7.24 12.37
N VAL A 19 -7.30 7.33 12.22
CA VAL A 19 -8.24 7.28 13.35
C VAL A 19 -8.16 5.93 14.05
N ASN A 20 -8.22 4.84 13.27
CA ASN A 20 -8.12 3.47 13.81
C ASN A 20 -6.78 3.22 14.49
N ALA A 21 -5.68 3.71 13.91
CA ALA A 21 -4.36 3.61 14.51
C ALA A 21 -4.27 4.37 15.85
N HIS A 22 -4.83 5.56 15.88
CA HIS A 22 -4.86 6.36 17.11
C HIS A 22 -5.65 5.67 18.22
N GLU A 23 -6.80 5.06 17.91
CA GLU A 23 -7.65 4.37 18.87
C GLU A 23 -6.95 3.19 19.56
N ILE A 24 -6.04 2.51 18.87
CA ILE A 24 -5.27 1.40 19.47
C ILE A 24 -3.96 1.85 20.11
N GLY A 25 -3.71 3.16 20.18
CA GLY A 25 -2.51 3.71 20.79
C GLY A 25 -1.24 3.56 19.95
N ALA A 26 -1.37 3.31 18.64
CA ALA A 26 -0.22 3.20 17.74
C ALA A 26 0.34 4.59 17.41
N ASN A 27 1.64 4.66 17.13
CA ASN A 27 2.30 5.87 16.64
C ASN A 27 2.89 5.68 15.21
N ALA A 28 2.58 4.54 14.60
CA ALA A 28 2.88 4.20 13.23
C ALA A 28 1.77 3.26 12.73
N PHE A 29 1.58 3.15 11.44
CA PHE A 29 0.62 2.18 10.90
C PHE A 29 0.90 1.81 9.46
N ALA A 30 0.36 0.67 9.06
CA ALA A 30 0.31 0.22 7.67
C ALA A 30 -1.16 0.14 7.23
N LEU A 31 -1.40 0.30 5.96
CA LEU A 31 -2.75 0.27 5.39
C LEU A 31 -2.72 -0.17 3.93
N PHE A 32 -3.86 -0.63 3.43
CA PHE A 32 -4.12 -0.71 1.99
C PHE A 32 -4.79 0.58 1.55
N THR A 33 -4.30 1.19 0.47
CA THR A 33 -4.88 2.44 -0.07
C THR A 33 -6.11 2.20 -0.94
N LYS A 34 -6.35 0.94 -1.28
CA LYS A 34 -7.55 0.47 -1.99
C LYS A 34 -7.86 -0.96 -1.58
N ASN A 35 -9.00 -1.50 -2.02
CA ASN A 35 -9.35 -2.88 -1.74
C ASN A 35 -8.29 -3.82 -2.33
N GLN A 36 -7.61 -4.59 -1.48
CA GLN A 36 -6.53 -5.50 -1.86
C GLN A 36 -6.99 -6.69 -2.72
N ARG A 37 -8.28 -6.87 -2.90
CA ARG A 37 -8.87 -7.96 -3.70
C ARG A 37 -9.33 -7.50 -5.08
N GLN A 38 -9.14 -6.24 -5.43
CA GLN A 38 -9.58 -5.67 -6.69
C GLN A 38 -8.40 -5.09 -7.48
N TRP A 39 -8.38 -5.36 -8.78
CA TRP A 39 -7.40 -4.77 -9.70
C TRP A 39 -7.61 -3.27 -9.89
N VAL A 40 -8.88 -2.86 -9.95
CA VAL A 40 -9.28 -1.48 -10.17
C VAL A 40 -10.20 -1.04 -9.04
N SER A 41 -9.91 0.10 -8.47
CA SER A 41 -10.75 0.72 -7.45
C SER A 41 -11.04 2.16 -7.85
N LYS A 42 -12.10 2.71 -7.29
CA LYS A 42 -12.44 4.12 -7.51
C LYS A 42 -11.26 5.00 -7.10
N PRO A 43 -10.99 6.09 -7.84
CA PRO A 43 -9.99 7.07 -7.42
C PRO A 43 -10.30 7.62 -6.02
N LEU A 44 -9.25 8.02 -5.32
CA LEU A 44 -9.42 8.74 -4.06
C LEU A 44 -10.13 10.07 -4.33
N THR A 45 -11.11 10.40 -3.49
CA THR A 45 -11.78 11.71 -3.59
C THR A 45 -10.90 12.79 -2.97
N GLU A 46 -11.09 14.03 -3.38
CA GLU A 46 -10.38 15.17 -2.79
C GLU A 46 -10.66 15.27 -1.28
N ASP A 47 -11.89 14.99 -0.87
CA ASP A 47 -12.28 15.00 0.54
C ASP A 47 -11.56 13.91 1.33
N SER A 48 -11.48 12.69 0.82
CA SER A 48 -10.74 11.61 1.48
C SER A 48 -9.26 11.93 1.62
N ILE A 49 -8.65 12.49 0.58
CA ILE A 49 -7.25 12.92 0.61
C ILE A 49 -7.02 13.98 1.67
N ARG A 50 -7.87 15.00 1.69
CA ARG A 50 -7.79 16.10 2.66
C ARG A 50 -7.97 15.59 4.08
N LEU A 51 -8.99 14.78 4.32
CA LEU A 51 -9.29 14.23 5.65
C LEU A 51 -8.17 13.29 6.13
N PHE A 52 -7.60 12.49 5.24
CA PHE A 52 -6.46 11.65 5.59
C PHE A 52 -5.29 12.48 6.11
N LYS A 53 -4.93 13.53 5.38
CA LYS A 53 -3.82 14.42 5.77
C LYS A 53 -4.13 15.15 7.07
N GLU A 54 -5.35 15.65 7.24
CA GLU A 54 -5.77 16.32 8.47
C GLU A 54 -5.72 15.37 9.67
N ASN A 55 -6.20 14.14 9.52
CA ASN A 55 -6.19 13.15 10.61
C ASN A 55 -4.76 12.71 10.96
N CYS A 56 -3.90 12.54 9.97
CA CYS A 56 -2.49 12.23 10.23
C CYS A 56 -1.82 13.35 11.01
N GLU A 57 -2.05 14.59 10.64
CA GLU A 57 -1.51 15.74 11.35
C GLU A 57 -2.09 15.85 12.76
N LYS A 58 -3.39 15.70 12.89
CA LYS A 58 -4.11 15.77 14.18
C LYS A 58 -3.56 14.76 15.18
N PHE A 59 -3.27 13.54 14.74
CA PHE A 59 -2.81 12.46 15.62
C PHE A 59 -1.28 12.27 15.62
N GLY A 60 -0.54 13.12 14.90
CA GLY A 60 0.91 13.12 14.93
C GLY A 60 1.58 12.00 14.10
N PHE A 61 0.91 11.49 13.06
CA PHE A 61 1.51 10.49 12.17
C PHE A 61 2.28 11.16 11.03
N ALA A 62 3.60 11.15 11.12
CA ALA A 62 4.46 11.61 10.02
C ALA A 62 4.49 10.60 8.88
N PRO A 63 4.66 11.04 7.62
CA PRO A 63 4.67 10.11 6.46
C PRO A 63 5.72 8.99 6.57
N GLU A 64 6.84 9.22 7.23
CA GLU A 64 7.90 8.24 7.43
C GLU A 64 7.46 7.03 8.25
N TYR A 65 6.38 7.15 9.02
CA TYR A 65 5.87 6.11 9.90
C TYR A 65 4.56 5.51 9.41
N ILE A 66 4.23 5.76 8.14
CA ILE A 66 3.06 5.21 7.47
C ILE A 66 3.55 4.33 6.32
N LEU A 67 3.19 3.05 6.35
CA LEU A 67 3.60 2.07 5.35
C LEU A 67 2.39 1.59 4.55
N PRO A 68 2.12 2.17 3.39
CA PRO A 68 1.13 1.62 2.47
C PRO A 68 1.59 0.26 1.95
N HIS A 69 0.66 -0.64 1.79
CA HIS A 69 0.89 -1.97 1.26
C HIS A 69 0.12 -2.12 -0.05
N ASP A 70 0.74 -2.67 -1.08
CA ASP A 70 0.05 -2.92 -2.33
C ASP A 70 -0.93 -4.11 -2.21
N SER A 71 -1.81 -4.22 -3.19
CA SER A 71 -2.76 -5.32 -3.28
C SER A 71 -2.06 -6.67 -3.41
N TYR A 72 -2.62 -7.72 -2.86
CA TYR A 72 -2.16 -9.10 -3.06
C TYR A 72 -2.12 -9.51 -4.53
N LEU A 73 -2.92 -8.88 -5.36
CA LEU A 73 -3.01 -9.19 -6.80
C LEU A 73 -1.78 -8.70 -7.56
N ILE A 74 -1.10 -7.69 -7.05
CA ILE A 74 0.06 -7.09 -7.70
C ILE A 74 1.28 -8.00 -7.52
N ASN A 75 1.80 -8.47 -8.64
CA ASN A 75 3.02 -9.28 -8.66
C ASN A 75 3.94 -8.76 -9.77
N LEU A 76 4.88 -7.90 -9.40
CA LEU A 76 5.84 -7.30 -10.34
C LEU A 76 6.85 -8.32 -10.89
N GLY A 77 6.90 -9.51 -10.29
CA GLY A 77 7.68 -10.64 -10.77
C GLY A 77 6.86 -11.68 -11.51
N HIS A 78 5.65 -11.35 -11.99
CA HIS A 78 4.76 -12.30 -12.65
C HIS A 78 5.42 -12.89 -13.90
N PRO A 79 5.39 -14.24 -14.07
CA PRO A 79 6.06 -14.90 -15.21
C PRO A 79 5.33 -14.71 -16.55
N GLU A 80 4.03 -14.43 -16.53
CA GLU A 80 3.23 -14.21 -17.73
C GLU A 80 3.11 -12.72 -18.02
N GLU A 81 3.20 -12.36 -19.30
CA GLU A 81 3.19 -10.96 -19.71
C GLU A 81 1.88 -10.25 -19.39
N GLU A 82 0.74 -10.92 -19.59
CA GLU A 82 -0.57 -10.35 -19.26
C GLU A 82 -0.69 -10.01 -17.77
N GLY A 83 -0.31 -10.94 -16.91
CA GLY A 83 -0.32 -10.72 -15.46
C GLY A 83 0.66 -9.63 -15.04
N LEU A 84 1.82 -9.57 -15.69
CA LEU A 84 2.83 -8.54 -15.42
C LEU A 84 2.33 -7.15 -15.83
N THR A 85 1.67 -7.04 -16.99
CA THR A 85 1.10 -5.78 -17.45
C THR A 85 0.03 -5.25 -16.50
N LYS A 86 -0.87 -6.13 -16.04
CA LYS A 86 -1.88 -5.78 -15.04
C LYS A 86 -1.24 -5.32 -13.73
N SER A 87 -0.21 -6.04 -13.27
CA SER A 87 0.49 -5.72 -12.03
C SER A 87 1.21 -4.38 -12.11
N ARG A 88 1.84 -4.07 -13.24
CA ARG A 88 2.50 -2.78 -13.46
C ARG A 88 1.50 -1.63 -13.43
N ALA A 89 0.36 -1.77 -14.09
CA ALA A 89 -0.69 -0.76 -14.10
C ALA A 89 -1.26 -0.53 -12.70
N ALA A 90 -1.53 -1.61 -11.97
CA ALA A 90 -2.04 -1.53 -10.61
C ALA A 90 -1.02 -0.95 -9.64
N PHE A 91 0.26 -1.29 -9.80
CA PHE A 91 1.34 -0.72 -8.99
C PHE A 91 1.50 0.78 -9.23
N LEU A 92 1.41 1.22 -10.47
CA LEU A 92 1.45 2.65 -10.80
C LEU A 92 0.29 3.40 -10.13
N ASP A 93 -0.91 2.83 -10.15
CA ASP A 93 -2.06 3.40 -9.46
C ASP A 93 -1.80 3.51 -7.95
N GLU A 94 -1.22 2.48 -7.34
CA GLU A 94 -0.85 2.52 -5.91
C GLU A 94 0.16 3.63 -5.62
N MET A 95 1.18 3.78 -6.47
CA MET A 95 2.16 4.85 -6.32
C MET A 95 1.52 6.23 -6.42
N GLN A 96 0.58 6.41 -7.34
CA GLN A 96 -0.16 7.66 -7.49
C GLN A 96 -1.02 7.96 -6.27
N ARG A 97 -1.67 6.94 -5.69
CA ARG A 97 -2.43 7.09 -4.45
C ARG A 97 -1.53 7.51 -3.29
N CYS A 98 -0.36 6.89 -3.16
CA CYS A 98 0.62 7.27 -2.14
C CYS A 98 1.07 8.72 -2.31
N GLU A 99 1.33 9.14 -3.53
CA GLU A 99 1.70 10.52 -3.83
C GLU A 99 0.58 11.50 -3.46
N GLN A 100 -0.66 11.19 -3.82
CA GLN A 100 -1.82 12.02 -3.48
C GLN A 100 -1.99 12.17 -1.97
N LEU A 101 -1.71 11.10 -1.22
CA LEU A 101 -1.82 11.11 0.24
C LEU A 101 -0.58 11.70 0.95
N GLY A 102 0.44 12.08 0.19
CA GLY A 102 1.69 12.62 0.74
C GLY A 102 2.58 11.57 1.40
N LEU A 103 2.41 10.30 1.05
CA LEU A 103 3.17 9.18 1.61
C LEU A 103 4.47 8.97 0.83
N LYS A 104 5.50 8.45 1.53
CA LYS A 104 6.85 8.31 0.98
C LYS A 104 7.27 6.88 0.73
N LEU A 105 6.49 5.91 1.23
CA LEU A 105 6.85 4.49 1.21
C LEU A 105 5.74 3.69 0.54
N LEU A 106 6.08 2.56 -0.02
CA LEU A 106 5.13 1.57 -0.55
C LEU A 106 5.77 0.20 -0.48
N ASN A 107 5.14 -0.72 0.22
CA ASN A 107 5.59 -2.10 0.35
C ASN A 107 4.97 -2.97 -0.75
N PHE A 108 5.78 -3.82 -1.40
CA PHE A 108 5.33 -4.72 -2.46
C PHE A 108 6.09 -6.05 -2.41
N HIS A 109 5.56 -7.06 -3.13
CA HIS A 109 6.12 -8.40 -3.16
C HIS A 109 6.55 -8.82 -4.57
N LEU A 110 7.72 -9.46 -4.67
CA LEU A 110 8.23 -10.06 -5.90
C LEU A 110 8.31 -11.59 -5.82
N LEU A 111 8.06 -12.17 -4.65
CA LEU A 111 8.37 -13.58 -4.37
C LEU A 111 7.56 -14.57 -5.22
N GLU A 112 6.38 -14.20 -5.71
CA GLU A 112 5.54 -15.09 -6.50
C GLU A 112 6.23 -15.53 -7.80
N ARG A 113 6.99 -14.65 -8.43
CA ARG A 113 7.77 -15.02 -9.62
C ARG A 113 8.79 -16.09 -9.30
N PHE A 114 9.49 -15.97 -8.18
CA PHE A 114 10.50 -16.95 -7.77
C PHE A 114 9.90 -18.33 -7.49
N LYS A 115 8.67 -18.38 -6.98
CA LYS A 115 7.98 -19.64 -6.72
C LYS A 115 7.63 -20.40 -8.00
N THR A 116 7.36 -19.69 -9.08
CA THR A 116 6.90 -20.27 -10.35
C THR A 116 8.01 -20.44 -11.38
N MET A 117 9.17 -19.83 -11.17
CA MET A 117 10.32 -19.92 -12.08
C MET A 117 11.08 -21.22 -11.91
N ALA A 118 11.63 -21.74 -13.02
CA ALA A 118 12.62 -22.82 -12.95
C ALA A 118 13.89 -22.34 -12.24
N VAL A 119 14.63 -23.27 -11.64
CA VAL A 119 15.84 -22.94 -10.86
C VAL A 119 16.85 -22.14 -11.68
N LYS A 120 17.06 -22.52 -12.95
CA LYS A 120 17.96 -21.81 -13.87
C LYS A 120 17.55 -20.35 -14.11
N ASP A 121 16.24 -20.09 -14.10
CA ASP A 121 15.72 -18.75 -14.34
C ASP A 121 15.78 -17.89 -13.09
N ARG A 122 15.64 -18.52 -11.92
CA ARG A 122 15.78 -17.84 -10.62
C ARG A 122 17.16 -17.24 -10.45
N ALA A 123 18.18 -17.91 -10.92
CA ALA A 123 19.57 -17.45 -10.83
C ALA A 123 19.79 -16.10 -11.52
N ALA A 124 18.99 -15.76 -12.54
CA ALA A 124 19.07 -14.49 -13.25
C ALA A 124 18.61 -13.29 -12.40
N TYR A 125 17.92 -13.54 -11.28
CA TYR A 125 17.37 -12.49 -10.40
C TYR A 125 18.07 -12.42 -9.04
N THR A 126 19.08 -13.20 -8.84
CA THR A 126 19.94 -13.17 -7.65
C THR A 126 21.27 -12.50 -7.98
#